data_5a5bd26955d059c19ffe7034d97b76d2
#
_entry.id   5a5bd26955d059c19ffe7034d97b76d2
#
_cell.length_a   1.000
_cell.length_b   1.000
_cell.length_c   1.000
_cell.angle_alpha   90.00
_cell.angle_beta   90.00
_cell.angle_gamma   90.00
#
_symmetry.space_group_name_H-M   'P 1'
#
loop_
_entity.id
_entity.type
_entity.pdbx_description
1 polymer ?
#
loop_
_entity_poly.entity_id
_entity_poly.type
_entity_poly.pdbx_seq_one_letter_code
_entity_poly.pdbx_strand_id
1 'polypeptide(L)'
;MKLPVFLILSSLISATGFAQENVSSIPSQDAFFNAISELCGKAYSGTVTVDNDSSDSFANKKLIMHIRRCNETQLQIPFHVGEDASRTWLITKTGSGLSLTHDHRHSDGTEDVLTQYGGHTVDAGWAQVQSFPADQYSKELFVENAIPQSVGNTWQMYIY
;
A
#
# COMPACT_ATOMS: atom_id res chain seq x y z
N MET A 1 31.28 73.51 7.37
CA MET A 1 30.38 72.74 6.48
C MET A 1 30.67 71.23 6.77
N LYS A 2 29.80 70.51 7.51
CA LYS A 2 29.96 69.09 7.86
C LYS A 2 29.06 68.30 6.93
N LEU A 3 29.62 67.39 6.15
CA LEU A 3 28.86 66.40 5.32
C LEU A 3 28.39 65.26 6.23
N PRO A 4 27.14 64.78 6.08
CA PRO A 4 26.69 63.56 6.75
C PRO A 4 27.13 62.33 6.01
N VAL A 5 27.71 61.37 6.73
CA VAL A 5 28.04 60.04 6.24
C VAL A 5 26.77 59.20 6.30
N PHE A 6 26.26 58.73 5.16
CA PHE A 6 25.16 57.74 5.07
C PHE A 6 25.76 56.34 5.16
N LEU A 7 25.42 55.62 6.24
CA LEU A 7 25.68 54.18 6.35
C LEU A 7 24.56 53.45 5.63
N ILE A 8 24.90 52.75 4.53
CA ILE A 8 23.99 51.84 3.87
C ILE A 8 24.15 50.46 4.54
N LEU A 9 23.12 50.05 5.28
CA LEU A 9 23.01 48.72 5.88
C LEU A 9 22.49 47.77 4.81
N SER A 10 23.38 46.94 4.22
CA SER A 10 22.98 45.85 3.31
C SER A 10 22.46 44.67 4.13
N SER A 11 21.16 44.43 4.10
CA SER A 11 20.55 43.23 4.64
C SER A 11 20.76 42.04 3.67
N LEU A 12 21.59 41.09 4.03
CA LEU A 12 21.70 39.81 3.35
C LEU A 12 20.44 38.97 3.68
N ILE A 13 19.55 38.84 2.71
CA ILE A 13 18.45 37.88 2.78
C ILE A 13 19.02 36.52 2.41
N SER A 14 19.24 35.65 3.40
CA SER A 14 19.58 34.25 3.18
C SER A 14 18.30 33.50 2.72
N ALA A 15 18.22 33.21 1.44
CA ALA A 15 17.22 32.30 0.91
C ALA A 15 17.55 30.86 1.37
N THR A 16 16.82 30.37 2.35
CA THR A 16 16.83 28.94 2.70
C THR A 16 16.08 28.19 1.59
N GLY A 17 16.81 27.67 0.62
CA GLY A 17 16.28 26.72 -0.35
C GLY A 17 15.88 25.45 0.39
N PHE A 18 14.57 25.14 0.42
CA PHE A 18 14.11 23.81 0.79
C PHE A 18 14.59 22.85 -0.31
N ALA A 19 15.48 21.93 0.03
CA ALA A 19 15.80 20.83 -0.86
C ALA A 19 14.53 19.99 -0.99
N GLN A 20 13.97 19.94 -2.18
CA GLN A 20 12.89 19.02 -2.51
C GLN A 20 13.52 17.62 -2.50
N GLU A 21 13.14 16.79 -1.51
CA GLU A 21 13.53 15.38 -1.50
C GLU A 21 13.00 14.76 -2.80
N ASN A 22 13.92 14.39 -3.68
CA ASN A 22 13.60 13.57 -4.84
C ASN A 22 13.28 12.17 -4.31
N VAL A 23 11.99 11.88 -4.08
CA VAL A 23 11.51 10.52 -3.87
C VAL A 23 11.92 9.72 -5.10
N SER A 24 12.78 8.73 -4.91
CA SER A 24 13.22 7.87 -6.01
C SER A 24 12.03 7.09 -6.53
N SER A 25 11.55 7.47 -7.71
CA SER A 25 10.47 6.78 -8.40
C SER A 25 11.03 5.53 -9.08
N ILE A 26 10.35 4.39 -8.93
CA ILE A 26 10.62 3.16 -9.66
C ILE A 26 9.55 3.05 -10.75
N PRO A 27 9.90 3.26 -12.04
CA PRO A 27 8.91 3.44 -13.11
C PRO A 27 7.89 2.31 -13.26
N SER A 28 8.29 1.04 -13.05
CA SER A 28 7.39 -0.11 -13.13
C SER A 28 6.39 -0.13 -11.97
N GLN A 29 6.79 0.28 -10.78
CA GLN A 29 5.92 0.36 -9.61
C GLN A 29 4.95 1.53 -9.73
N ASP A 30 5.40 2.68 -10.23
CA ASP A 30 4.51 3.81 -10.53
C ASP A 30 3.48 3.46 -11.62
N ALA A 31 3.91 2.77 -12.69
CA ALA A 31 3.02 2.32 -13.74
C ALA A 31 1.96 1.34 -13.20
N PHE A 32 2.35 0.40 -12.35
CA PHE A 32 1.45 -0.53 -11.67
C PHE A 32 0.43 0.20 -10.80
N PHE A 33 0.88 1.09 -9.93
CA PHE A 33 0.01 1.87 -9.06
C PHE A 33 -0.99 2.72 -9.86
N ASN A 34 -0.52 3.41 -10.89
CA ASN A 34 -1.35 4.26 -11.74
C ASN A 34 -2.39 3.45 -12.50
N ALA A 35 -2.03 2.28 -13.05
CA ALA A 35 -2.97 1.41 -13.75
C ALA A 35 -4.11 0.92 -12.84
N ILE A 36 -3.85 0.60 -11.57
CA ILE A 36 -4.93 0.30 -10.61
C ILE A 36 -5.72 1.57 -10.28
N SER A 37 -5.07 2.72 -10.14
CA SER A 37 -5.73 4.00 -9.84
C SER A 37 -6.73 4.41 -10.94
N GLU A 38 -6.46 4.11 -12.21
CA GLU A 38 -7.37 4.35 -13.33
C GLU A 38 -8.67 3.53 -13.25
N LEU A 39 -8.65 2.45 -12.46
CA LEU A 39 -9.82 1.61 -12.18
C LEU A 39 -10.61 2.09 -10.97
N CYS A 40 -10.30 3.25 -10.42
CA CYS A 40 -10.96 3.76 -9.22
C CYS A 40 -12.48 3.87 -9.39
N GLY A 41 -13.21 3.44 -8.36
CA GLY A 41 -14.67 3.36 -8.37
C GLY A 41 -15.24 2.07 -9.00
N LYS A 42 -14.41 1.22 -9.62
CA LYS A 42 -14.85 -0.03 -10.24
C LYS A 42 -14.79 -1.19 -9.27
N ALA A 43 -15.77 -2.09 -9.37
CA ALA A 43 -15.81 -3.34 -8.61
C ALA A 43 -15.81 -4.54 -9.58
N TYR A 44 -15.11 -5.59 -9.17
CA TYR A 44 -14.93 -6.80 -9.96
C TYR A 44 -15.32 -8.03 -9.14
N SER A 45 -16.05 -8.97 -9.75
CA SER A 45 -16.24 -10.29 -9.17
C SER A 45 -15.07 -11.20 -9.49
N GLY A 46 -14.71 -12.04 -8.54
CA GLY A 46 -13.61 -13.00 -8.68
C GLY A 46 -14.06 -14.43 -8.35
N THR A 47 -13.21 -15.36 -8.72
CA THR A 47 -13.32 -16.78 -8.36
C THR A 47 -11.97 -17.29 -7.88
N VAL A 48 -11.99 -18.24 -6.96
CA VAL A 48 -10.79 -19.00 -6.57
C VAL A 48 -10.44 -19.94 -7.70
N THR A 49 -9.24 -19.85 -8.23
CA THR A 49 -8.74 -20.77 -9.28
C THR A 49 -7.90 -21.91 -8.71
N VAL A 50 -7.17 -21.66 -7.63
CA VAL A 50 -6.40 -22.65 -6.89
C VAL A 50 -6.53 -22.35 -5.41
N ASP A 51 -6.89 -23.32 -4.62
CA ASP A 51 -6.90 -23.27 -3.17
C ASP A 51 -6.20 -24.49 -2.61
N ASN A 52 -5.10 -24.29 -1.92
CA ASN A 52 -4.35 -25.33 -1.23
C ASN A 52 -4.67 -25.33 0.29
N ASP A 53 -5.57 -24.44 0.73
CA ASP A 53 -6.00 -24.36 2.11
C ASP A 53 -7.23 -25.27 2.33
N SER A 54 -7.11 -26.18 3.29
CA SER A 54 -8.22 -27.05 3.71
C SER A 54 -9.32 -26.33 4.49
N SER A 55 -9.15 -25.03 4.79
CA SER A 55 -10.13 -24.26 5.56
C SER A 55 -11.38 -23.88 4.79
N ASP A 56 -11.38 -24.02 3.47
CA ASP A 56 -12.48 -23.59 2.57
C ASP A 56 -12.92 -22.13 2.78
N SER A 57 -12.03 -21.27 3.28
CA SER A 57 -12.36 -19.90 3.69
C SER A 57 -12.97 -19.07 2.56
N PHE A 58 -12.57 -19.34 1.31
CA PHE A 58 -13.03 -18.65 0.11
C PHE A 58 -13.86 -19.53 -0.83
N ALA A 59 -13.86 -20.86 -0.62
CA ALA A 59 -14.53 -21.81 -1.49
C ALA A 59 -16.04 -21.55 -1.59
N ASN A 60 -16.56 -21.60 -2.79
CA ASN A 60 -18.00 -21.40 -3.08
C ASN A 60 -18.60 -20.05 -2.61
N LYS A 61 -17.75 -19.08 -2.24
CA LYS A 61 -18.21 -17.74 -1.87
C LYS A 61 -18.05 -16.77 -3.04
N LYS A 62 -18.99 -15.82 -3.13
CA LYS A 62 -18.84 -14.69 -4.07
C LYS A 62 -17.74 -13.80 -3.60
N LEU A 63 -16.71 -13.60 -4.43
CA LEU A 63 -15.61 -12.70 -4.14
C LEU A 63 -15.84 -11.39 -4.90
N ILE A 64 -15.66 -10.26 -4.21
CA ILE A 64 -15.74 -8.93 -4.84
C ILE A 64 -14.53 -8.11 -4.39
N MET A 65 -13.80 -7.58 -5.35
CA MET A 65 -12.75 -6.58 -5.15
C MET A 65 -13.27 -5.23 -5.66
N HIS A 66 -13.19 -4.19 -4.82
CA HIS A 66 -13.64 -2.85 -5.19
C HIS A 66 -12.51 -1.84 -5.01
N ILE A 67 -11.99 -1.26 -6.09
CA ILE A 67 -11.02 -0.18 -6.03
C ILE A 67 -11.79 1.09 -5.62
N ARG A 68 -11.93 1.33 -4.30
CA ARG A 68 -12.91 2.29 -3.77
C ARG A 68 -12.37 3.70 -3.55
N ARG A 69 -11.19 3.81 -2.98
CA ARG A 69 -10.56 5.09 -2.67
C ARG A 69 -9.17 5.11 -3.25
N CYS A 70 -8.85 6.18 -3.97
CA CYS A 70 -7.60 6.35 -4.65
C CYS A 70 -7.12 7.78 -4.45
N ASN A 71 -5.92 7.94 -3.96
CA ASN A 71 -5.23 9.22 -3.92
C ASN A 71 -3.81 9.04 -4.50
N GLU A 72 -3.00 10.08 -4.48
CA GLU A 72 -1.66 10.08 -5.09
C GLU A 72 -0.71 9.05 -4.47
N THR A 73 -0.94 8.66 -3.22
CA THR A 73 -0.03 7.81 -2.44
C THR A 73 -0.65 6.50 -1.97
N GLN A 74 -1.98 6.35 -1.97
CA GLN A 74 -2.64 5.15 -1.45
C GLN A 74 -3.89 4.77 -2.22
N LEU A 75 -4.06 3.48 -2.45
CA LEU A 75 -5.27 2.85 -2.97
C LEU A 75 -5.89 1.97 -1.87
N GLN A 76 -7.19 2.09 -1.66
CA GLN A 76 -7.95 1.25 -0.73
C GLN A 76 -8.91 0.36 -1.52
N ILE A 77 -8.72 -0.94 -1.34
CA ILE A 77 -9.37 -2.00 -2.13
C ILE A 77 -10.12 -2.93 -1.17
N PRO A 78 -11.35 -2.60 -0.74
CA PRO A 78 -12.20 -3.55 -0.03
C PRO A 78 -12.33 -4.87 -0.79
N PHE A 79 -12.22 -5.97 -0.04
CA PHE A 79 -12.34 -7.32 -0.55
C PHE A 79 -13.41 -8.06 0.24
N HIS A 80 -14.51 -8.40 -0.43
CA HIS A 80 -15.67 -9.07 0.17
C HIS A 80 -15.62 -10.56 -0.14
N VAL A 81 -15.94 -11.36 0.86
CA VAL A 81 -16.02 -12.83 0.77
C VAL A 81 -17.42 -13.26 1.21
N GLY A 82 -18.33 -13.41 0.25
CA GLY A 82 -19.77 -13.55 0.55
C GLY A 82 -20.30 -12.29 1.22
N GLU A 83 -20.89 -12.45 2.41
CA GLU A 83 -21.39 -11.33 3.24
C GLU A 83 -20.31 -10.66 4.10
N ASP A 84 -19.12 -11.24 4.17
CA ASP A 84 -18.02 -10.70 4.96
C ASP A 84 -17.31 -9.55 4.21
N ALA A 85 -17.43 -8.35 4.73
CA ALA A 85 -16.84 -7.11 4.22
C ALA A 85 -15.73 -6.55 5.13
N SER A 86 -15.14 -7.38 5.98
CA SER A 86 -14.17 -6.99 7.01
C SER A 86 -12.79 -6.61 6.46
N ARG A 87 -12.47 -6.95 5.21
CA ARG A 87 -11.13 -6.89 4.62
C ARG A 87 -10.97 -5.71 3.68
N THR A 88 -9.86 -5.00 3.81
CA THR A 88 -9.42 -3.98 2.84
C THR A 88 -7.93 -4.14 2.57
N TRP A 89 -7.55 -4.29 1.30
CA TRP A 89 -6.16 -4.19 0.89
C TRP A 89 -5.79 -2.74 0.65
N LEU A 90 -4.66 -2.33 1.20
CA LEU A 90 -4.07 -1.00 1.03
C LEU A 90 -2.80 -1.14 0.20
N ILE A 91 -2.71 -0.45 -0.93
CA ILE A 91 -1.47 -0.29 -1.68
C ILE A 91 -0.98 1.12 -1.45
N THR A 92 0.21 1.26 -0.87
CA THR A 92 0.76 2.58 -0.52
C THR A 92 2.10 2.79 -1.20
N LYS A 93 2.28 3.95 -1.84
CA LYS A 93 3.60 4.42 -2.29
C LYS A 93 4.42 4.80 -1.07
N THR A 94 5.62 4.25 -0.97
CA THR A 94 6.60 4.59 0.06
C THR A 94 7.79 5.31 -0.58
N GLY A 95 8.71 5.82 0.24
CA GLY A 95 9.93 6.43 -0.30
C GLY A 95 10.89 5.45 -0.98
N SER A 96 10.61 4.13 -0.90
CA SER A 96 11.46 3.05 -1.41
C SER A 96 10.73 2.01 -2.25
N GLY A 97 9.45 2.22 -2.57
CA GLY A 97 8.65 1.28 -3.36
C GLY A 97 7.18 1.30 -3.04
N LEU A 98 6.53 0.15 -3.14
CA LEU A 98 5.12 -0.05 -2.76
C LEU A 98 5.03 -0.97 -1.54
N SER A 99 4.11 -0.66 -0.64
CA SER A 99 3.67 -1.60 0.40
C SER A 99 2.26 -2.09 0.10
N LEU A 100 2.00 -3.35 0.42
CA LEU A 100 0.68 -3.95 0.48
C LEU A 100 0.37 -4.26 1.93
N THR A 101 -0.78 -3.80 2.43
CA THR A 101 -1.20 -4.01 3.82
C THR A 101 -2.64 -4.48 3.87
N HIS A 102 -2.93 -5.47 4.71
CA HIS A 102 -4.28 -5.99 4.94
C HIS A 102 -4.89 -5.33 6.18
N ASP A 103 -5.80 -4.39 5.98
CA ASP A 103 -6.62 -3.81 7.04
C ASP A 103 -7.83 -4.72 7.28
N HIS A 104 -7.89 -5.35 8.46
CA HIS A 104 -8.96 -6.25 8.87
C HIS A 104 -9.66 -5.69 10.10
N ARG A 105 -10.97 -5.51 9.99
CA ARG A 105 -11.77 -4.87 11.04
C ARG A 105 -13.02 -5.66 11.35
N HIS A 106 -13.41 -5.65 12.63
CA HIS A 106 -14.70 -6.12 13.07
C HIS A 106 -15.83 -5.20 12.58
N SER A 107 -17.08 -5.64 12.70
CA SER A 107 -18.25 -4.87 12.25
C SER A 107 -18.48 -3.56 13.01
N ASP A 108 -17.91 -3.42 14.20
CA ASP A 108 -17.91 -2.19 14.99
C ASP A 108 -16.77 -1.22 14.63
N GLY A 109 -15.90 -1.61 13.68
CA GLY A 109 -14.77 -0.81 13.22
C GLY A 109 -13.48 -1.00 14.02
N THR A 110 -13.49 -1.80 15.10
CA THR A 110 -12.25 -2.14 15.82
C THR A 110 -11.36 -3.06 14.99
N GLU A 111 -10.06 -3.01 15.22
CA GLU A 111 -9.09 -3.82 14.49
C GLU A 111 -9.17 -5.29 14.93
N ASP A 112 -9.11 -6.22 13.95
CA ASP A 112 -8.89 -7.64 14.23
C ASP A 112 -7.43 -7.87 14.67
N VAL A 113 -7.21 -8.95 15.42
CA VAL A 113 -5.87 -9.31 15.87
C VAL A 113 -4.93 -9.60 14.68
N LEU A 114 -5.47 -10.17 13.58
CA LEU A 114 -4.76 -10.42 12.33
C LEU A 114 -5.02 -9.27 11.35
N THR A 115 -4.52 -8.09 11.68
CA THR A 115 -4.63 -6.88 10.84
C THR A 115 -3.27 -6.29 10.52
N GLN A 116 -3.22 -5.38 9.55
CA GLN A 116 -2.05 -4.63 9.10
C GLN A 116 -0.87 -5.49 8.59
N TYR A 117 -1.07 -6.80 8.43
CA TYR A 117 -0.05 -7.66 7.83
C TYR A 117 0.04 -7.43 6.30
N GLY A 118 1.19 -7.74 5.76
CA GLY A 118 1.46 -7.57 4.33
C GLY A 118 2.96 -7.61 4.04
N GLY A 119 3.38 -6.79 3.10
CA GLY A 119 4.78 -6.74 2.73
C GLY A 119 5.13 -5.55 1.87
N HIS A 120 6.39 -5.45 1.54
CA HIS A 120 6.96 -4.38 0.73
C HIS A 120 7.62 -4.97 -0.52
N THR A 121 7.55 -4.26 -1.64
CA THR A 121 8.29 -4.64 -2.85
C THR A 121 9.79 -4.67 -2.55
N VAL A 122 10.48 -5.73 -2.98
CA VAL A 122 11.93 -5.93 -2.78
C VAL A 122 12.73 -5.73 -4.06
N ASP A 123 12.05 -5.60 -5.18
CA ASP A 123 12.62 -5.33 -6.51
C ASP A 123 11.70 -4.41 -7.32
N ALA A 124 12.12 -4.08 -8.53
CA ALA A 124 11.35 -3.19 -9.40
C ALA A 124 10.03 -3.81 -9.91
N GLY A 125 9.93 -5.12 -9.95
CA GLY A 125 8.80 -5.82 -10.54
C GLY A 125 8.52 -5.42 -11.99
N TRP A 126 7.25 -5.55 -12.39
CA TRP A 126 6.75 -5.18 -13.72
C TRP A 126 5.56 -4.25 -13.60
N ALA A 127 5.30 -3.48 -14.63
CA ALA A 127 4.14 -2.58 -14.68
C ALA A 127 2.79 -3.31 -14.51
N GLN A 128 2.73 -4.61 -14.80
CA GLN A 128 1.55 -5.46 -14.67
C GLN A 128 1.61 -6.41 -13.48
N VAL A 129 2.75 -6.54 -12.80
CA VAL A 129 2.94 -7.49 -11.70
C VAL A 129 3.83 -6.90 -10.63
N GLN A 130 3.33 -6.94 -9.40
CA GLN A 130 4.13 -6.63 -8.22
C GLN A 130 4.03 -7.74 -7.18
N SER A 131 5.13 -7.96 -6.46
CA SER A 131 5.26 -8.98 -5.42
C SER A 131 5.58 -8.33 -4.09
N PHE A 132 4.89 -8.78 -3.04
CA PHE A 132 4.97 -8.25 -1.69
C PHE A 132 5.26 -9.41 -0.73
N PRO A 133 6.53 -9.82 -0.54
CA PRO A 133 6.87 -10.83 0.47
C PRO A 133 6.59 -10.30 1.87
N ALA A 134 6.13 -11.19 2.76
CA ALA A 134 5.80 -10.85 4.14
C ALA A 134 6.96 -10.08 4.81
N ASP A 135 6.65 -8.91 5.34
CA ASP A 135 7.60 -8.10 6.09
C ASP A 135 7.86 -8.64 7.51
N GLN A 136 8.74 -7.99 8.25
CA GLN A 136 9.10 -8.45 9.59
C GLN A 136 7.91 -8.40 10.56
N TYR A 137 7.10 -7.34 10.50
CA TYR A 137 5.89 -7.22 11.31
C TYR A 137 4.93 -8.39 11.06
N SER A 138 4.66 -8.69 9.79
CA SER A 138 3.76 -9.78 9.40
C SER A 138 4.27 -11.13 9.89
N LYS A 139 5.58 -11.38 9.77
CA LYS A 139 6.20 -12.64 10.25
C LYS A 139 6.06 -12.81 11.75
N GLU A 140 6.32 -11.75 12.52
CA GLU A 140 6.18 -11.74 13.98
C GLU A 140 4.71 -11.97 14.36
N LEU A 141 3.78 -11.23 13.76
CA LEU A 141 2.34 -11.37 13.98
C LEU A 141 1.85 -12.81 13.72
N PHE A 142 2.32 -13.45 12.64
CA PHE A 142 1.92 -14.81 12.30
C PHE A 142 2.45 -15.85 13.30
N VAL A 143 3.66 -15.67 13.79
CA VAL A 143 4.22 -16.54 14.83
C VAL A 143 3.45 -16.38 16.16
N GLU A 144 3.20 -15.15 16.59
CA GLU A 144 2.48 -14.84 17.81
C GLU A 144 1.04 -15.36 17.80
N ASN A 145 0.41 -15.41 16.63
CA ASN A 145 -0.97 -15.89 16.46
C ASN A 145 -1.06 -17.36 15.99
N ALA A 146 0.00 -18.16 16.18
CA ALA A 146 0.06 -19.59 15.92
C ALA A 146 -0.26 -19.99 14.45
N ILE A 147 0.09 -19.13 13.49
CA ILE A 147 0.01 -19.41 12.04
C ILE A 147 1.39 -19.28 11.36
N PRO A 148 2.44 -20.00 11.85
CA PRO A 148 3.81 -19.86 11.36
C PRO A 148 3.98 -20.28 9.89
N GLN A 149 3.05 -21.06 9.31
CA GLN A 149 3.03 -21.40 7.89
C GLN A 149 2.91 -20.18 6.99
N SER A 150 2.36 -19.07 7.50
CA SER A 150 2.17 -17.81 6.75
C SER A 150 3.42 -16.91 6.72
N VAL A 151 4.47 -17.24 7.47
CA VAL A 151 5.73 -16.49 7.52
C VAL A 151 6.43 -16.39 6.15
N GLY A 152 6.25 -17.41 5.31
CA GLY A 152 6.78 -17.46 3.94
C GLY A 152 5.89 -16.84 2.86
N ASN A 153 4.77 -16.24 3.23
CA ASN A 153 3.83 -15.70 2.26
C ASN A 153 4.44 -14.60 1.39
N THR A 154 4.06 -14.64 0.12
CA THR A 154 4.29 -13.55 -0.84
C THR A 154 2.99 -13.29 -1.57
N TRP A 155 2.46 -12.09 -1.42
CA TRP A 155 1.29 -11.66 -2.19
C TRP A 155 1.76 -11.16 -3.55
N GLN A 156 1.12 -11.65 -4.60
CA GLN A 156 1.37 -11.19 -5.96
C GLN A 156 0.08 -10.59 -6.52
N MET A 157 0.19 -9.41 -7.09
CA MET A 157 -0.93 -8.74 -7.75
C MET A 157 -0.63 -8.56 -9.23
N TYR A 158 -1.62 -8.92 -10.07
CA TYR A 158 -1.54 -8.87 -11.52
C TYR A 158 -2.63 -7.96 -12.08
N ILE A 159 -2.30 -7.23 -13.15
CA ILE A 159 -3.23 -6.41 -13.93
C ILE A 159 -3.19 -6.94 -15.37
N TYR A 160 -4.37 -7.26 -15.92
CA TYR A 160 -4.54 -7.76 -17.29
C TYR A 160 -5.31 -6.76 -18.15
#